data_e5f80f84c1ad25a4a4c295ef8f1e03b8
#
_entry.id   e5f80f84c1ad25a4a4c295ef8f1e03b8
#
_cell.length_a   1.000
_cell.length_b   1.000
_cell.length_c   1.000
_cell.angle_alpha   90.00
_cell.angle_beta   90.00
_cell.angle_gamma   90.00
#
_symmetry.space_group_name_H-M   'P 1'
#
loop_
_entity.id
_entity.type
_entity.pdbx_description
1 polymer ?
#
loop_
_entity_poly.entity_id
_entity_poly.type
_entity_poly.pdbx_seq_one_letter_code
_entity_poly.pdbx_strand_id
1 'polypeptide(L)'
;MKSLLVLFSYHHNNTEKIANVFEKVLDAQIKTPQQINPEKLQEYNLIGFGSGIYGGKHHKTLLDLADTLPQVTNRKAFIFSTSALTGKAKVAEDHSLLREKLQLKGYMIIDEFACKGFNTNSFLKYFGGMNKGRPNAEDLKHAEEFAQNLKQNLQ
;
A
#
# COMPACT_ATOMS: atom_id res chain seq x y z
N MET A 1 0.18 -14.85 14.12
CA MET A 1 -0.58 -14.01 13.16
C MET A 1 0.09 -14.10 11.79
N LYS A 2 -0.68 -14.29 10.75
CA LYS A 2 -0.18 -14.42 9.39
C LYS A 2 -0.53 -13.17 8.58
N SER A 3 0.47 -12.49 8.04
CA SER A 3 0.30 -11.22 7.33
C SER A 3 0.82 -11.31 5.90
N LEU A 4 0.16 -10.58 5.00
CA LEU A 4 0.52 -10.51 3.58
C LEU A 4 0.55 -9.06 3.13
N LEU A 5 1.51 -8.73 2.28
CA LEU A 5 1.53 -7.47 1.56
C LEU A 5 1.32 -7.76 0.08
N VAL A 6 0.30 -7.18 -0.49
CA VAL A 6 0.03 -7.23 -1.94
C VAL A 6 0.57 -5.93 -2.51
N LEU A 7 1.65 -6.04 -3.27
CA LEU A 7 2.45 -4.91 -3.68
C LEU A 7 2.58 -4.83 -5.20
N PHE A 8 2.25 -3.69 -5.76
CA PHE A 8 2.71 -3.31 -7.09
C PHE A 8 3.67 -2.13 -6.97
N SER A 9 4.92 -2.32 -7.35
CA SER A 9 5.94 -1.27 -7.31
C SER A 9 6.55 -1.10 -8.69
N TYR A 10 6.64 0.15 -9.12
CA TYR A 10 7.12 0.54 -10.43
C TYR A 10 7.81 1.90 -10.29
N HIS A 11 8.66 2.29 -11.23
CA HIS A 11 9.46 3.51 -11.14
C HIS A 11 10.18 3.65 -9.80
N HIS A 12 11.49 3.52 -9.78
CA HIS A 12 12.36 3.74 -8.63
C HIS A 12 12.07 2.89 -7.38
N ASN A 13 11.13 1.91 -7.47
CA ASN A 13 10.81 0.97 -6.37
C ASN A 13 10.47 1.67 -5.05
N ASN A 14 9.80 2.81 -5.11
CA ASN A 14 9.47 3.60 -3.93
C ASN A 14 8.59 2.82 -2.95
N THR A 15 7.51 2.24 -3.45
CA THR A 15 6.57 1.49 -2.60
C THR A 15 7.22 0.22 -2.06
N GLU A 16 8.11 -0.40 -2.82
CA GLU A 16 8.85 -1.58 -2.37
C GLU A 16 9.72 -1.28 -1.14
N LYS A 17 10.35 -0.10 -1.10
CA LYS A 17 11.14 0.31 0.07
C LYS A 17 10.30 0.36 1.34
N ILE A 18 9.09 0.88 1.22
CA ILE A 18 8.13 0.93 2.34
C ILE A 18 7.64 -0.47 2.70
N ALA A 19 7.29 -1.27 1.70
CA ALA A 19 6.82 -2.63 1.92
C ALA A 19 7.87 -3.49 2.63
N ASN A 20 9.16 -3.29 2.33
CA ASN A 20 10.24 -4.03 2.98
C ASN A 20 10.30 -3.72 4.48
N VAL A 21 10.00 -2.50 4.90
CA VAL A 21 9.89 -2.15 6.32
C VAL A 21 8.71 -2.88 6.96
N PHE A 22 7.55 -2.85 6.31
CA PHE A 22 6.36 -3.55 6.81
C PHE A 22 6.59 -5.06 6.90
N GLU A 23 7.26 -5.64 5.90
CA GLU A 23 7.60 -7.06 5.88
C GLU A 23 8.34 -7.48 7.15
N LYS A 24 9.34 -6.70 7.53
CA LYS A 24 10.16 -6.99 8.71
C LYS A 24 9.36 -6.85 10.00
N VAL A 25 8.63 -5.76 10.16
CA VAL A 25 7.90 -5.50 11.41
C VAL A 25 6.74 -6.47 11.60
N LEU A 26 6.01 -6.76 10.52
CA LEU A 26 4.81 -7.59 10.57
C LEU A 26 5.09 -9.08 10.35
N ASP A 27 6.33 -9.44 10.04
CA ASP A 27 6.70 -10.79 9.61
C ASP A 27 5.79 -11.25 8.47
N ALA A 28 5.64 -10.39 7.47
CA ALA A 28 4.70 -10.59 6.37
C ALA A 28 5.38 -11.22 5.17
N GLN A 29 4.57 -11.84 4.30
CA GLN A 29 4.98 -12.22 2.96
C GLN A 29 4.67 -11.06 2.01
N ILE A 30 5.47 -10.91 0.95
CA ILE A 30 5.20 -9.93 -0.11
C ILE A 30 4.88 -10.69 -1.40
N LYS A 31 3.75 -10.33 -2.03
CA LYS A 31 3.35 -10.89 -3.33
C LYS A 31 2.86 -9.77 -4.24
N THR A 32 3.08 -9.93 -5.54
CA THR A 32 2.48 -9.04 -6.54
C THR A 32 1.02 -9.43 -6.77
N PRO A 33 0.19 -8.52 -7.33
CA PRO A 33 -1.20 -8.88 -7.66
C PRO A 33 -1.32 -10.11 -8.55
N GLN A 34 -0.36 -10.32 -9.46
CA GLN A 34 -0.37 -11.47 -10.37
C GLN A 34 -0.08 -12.80 -9.65
N GLN A 35 0.58 -12.76 -8.51
CA GLN A 35 0.91 -13.95 -7.71
C GLN A 35 -0.21 -14.35 -6.74
N ILE A 36 -1.27 -13.55 -6.66
CA ILE A 36 -2.35 -13.77 -5.70
C ILE A 36 -3.33 -14.79 -6.24
N ASN A 37 -3.63 -15.80 -5.42
CA ASN A 37 -4.81 -16.63 -5.58
C ASN A 37 -5.89 -16.07 -4.64
N PRO A 38 -6.95 -15.44 -5.16
CA PRO A 38 -7.95 -14.78 -4.31
C PRO A 38 -8.56 -15.67 -3.24
N GLU A 39 -8.72 -16.97 -3.53
CA GLU A 39 -9.30 -17.92 -2.58
C GLU A 39 -8.41 -18.17 -1.36
N LYS A 40 -7.10 -17.96 -1.50
CA LYS A 40 -6.15 -18.18 -0.41
C LYS A 40 -5.95 -16.98 0.48
N LEU A 41 -6.49 -15.82 0.15
CA LEU A 41 -6.34 -14.62 0.99
C LEU A 41 -6.99 -14.79 2.36
N GLN A 42 -7.94 -15.70 2.50
CA GLN A 42 -8.58 -15.99 3.78
C GLN A 42 -7.64 -16.59 4.82
N GLU A 43 -6.49 -17.10 4.40
CA GLU A 43 -5.48 -17.66 5.29
C GLU A 43 -4.75 -16.56 6.10
N TYR A 44 -4.86 -15.31 5.70
CA TYR A 44 -4.13 -14.20 6.32
C TYR A 44 -5.03 -13.43 7.28
N ASN A 45 -4.46 -13.06 8.42
CA ASN A 45 -5.15 -12.26 9.44
C ASN A 45 -5.12 -10.77 9.11
N LEU A 46 -4.07 -10.32 8.40
CA LEU A 46 -3.89 -8.94 8.02
C LEU A 46 -3.31 -8.88 6.61
N ILE A 47 -3.90 -8.06 5.75
CA ILE A 47 -3.41 -7.86 4.39
C ILE A 47 -3.20 -6.37 4.15
N GLY A 48 -2.00 -6.00 3.71
CA GLY A 48 -1.70 -4.65 3.25
C GLY A 48 -1.75 -4.60 1.72
N PHE A 49 -2.41 -3.59 1.16
CA PHE A 49 -2.48 -3.37 -0.27
C PHE A 49 -1.78 -2.06 -0.60
N GLY A 50 -0.78 -2.09 -1.47
CA GLY A 50 -0.01 -0.89 -1.75
C GLY A 50 0.57 -0.79 -3.14
N SER A 51 0.70 0.45 -3.60
CA SER A 51 1.35 0.82 -4.85
C SER A 51 1.73 2.30 -4.84
N GLY A 52 2.37 2.75 -5.91
CA GLY A 52 2.40 4.16 -6.23
C GLY A 52 1.00 4.67 -6.56
N ILE A 53 0.86 5.98 -6.69
CA ILE A 53 -0.39 6.63 -7.11
C ILE A 53 -0.27 7.04 -8.57
N TYR A 54 -1.24 6.65 -9.37
CA TYR A 54 -1.28 6.86 -10.81
C TYR A 54 -2.61 7.50 -11.19
N GLY A 55 -2.57 8.75 -11.65
CA GLY A 55 -3.80 9.46 -11.98
C GLY A 55 -4.74 9.62 -10.79
N GLY A 56 -4.21 9.85 -9.59
CA GLY A 56 -4.99 10.08 -8.39
C GLY A 56 -5.58 8.83 -7.75
N LYS A 57 -5.06 7.65 -8.08
CA LYS A 57 -5.54 6.37 -7.52
C LYS A 57 -4.43 5.33 -7.50
N HIS A 58 -4.66 4.25 -6.79
CA HIS A 58 -3.74 3.10 -6.81
C HIS A 58 -3.66 2.49 -8.20
N HIS A 59 -2.58 1.72 -8.42
CA HIS A 59 -2.36 1.09 -9.71
C HIS A 59 -3.52 0.17 -10.09
N LYS A 60 -3.80 0.14 -11.40
CA LYS A 60 -4.89 -0.65 -11.97
C LYS A 60 -4.85 -2.13 -11.55
N THR A 61 -3.67 -2.71 -11.43
CA THR A 61 -3.53 -4.11 -11.04
C THR A 61 -4.13 -4.40 -9.66
N LEU A 62 -3.97 -3.48 -8.70
CA LEU A 62 -4.58 -3.61 -7.38
C LEU A 62 -6.09 -3.42 -7.44
N LEU A 63 -6.55 -2.46 -8.22
CA LEU A 63 -7.99 -2.19 -8.37
C LEU A 63 -8.68 -3.38 -9.03
N ASP A 64 -8.08 -3.93 -10.08
CA ASP A 64 -8.61 -5.12 -10.76
C ASP A 64 -8.63 -6.35 -9.83
N LEU A 65 -7.57 -6.53 -9.06
CA LEU A 65 -7.54 -7.62 -8.07
C LEU A 65 -8.67 -7.47 -7.06
N ALA A 66 -8.88 -6.27 -6.53
CA ALA A 66 -9.95 -6.01 -5.55
C ALA A 66 -11.32 -6.39 -6.11
N ASP A 67 -11.55 -6.14 -7.40
CA ASP A 67 -12.81 -6.51 -8.06
C ASP A 67 -13.02 -8.02 -8.13
N THR A 68 -11.94 -8.81 -8.13
CA THR A 68 -12.02 -10.27 -8.25
C THR A 68 -12.05 -11.00 -6.90
N LEU A 69 -11.85 -10.29 -5.79
CA LEU A 69 -11.81 -10.92 -4.48
C LEU A 69 -13.17 -11.48 -4.07
N PRO A 70 -13.19 -12.66 -3.42
CA PRO A 70 -14.44 -13.17 -2.87
C PRO A 70 -14.91 -12.34 -1.68
N GLN A 71 -16.20 -12.40 -1.37
CA GLN A 71 -16.75 -11.78 -0.19
C GLN A 71 -16.18 -12.42 1.07
N VAL A 72 -15.79 -11.58 2.02
CA VAL A 72 -15.28 -12.01 3.33
C VAL A 72 -16.03 -11.23 4.42
N THR A 73 -15.85 -11.63 5.67
CA THR A 73 -16.46 -10.96 6.82
C THR A 73 -15.39 -10.53 7.80
N ASN A 74 -15.33 -9.23 8.07
CA ASN A 74 -14.46 -8.64 9.09
C ASN A 74 -12.97 -9.02 8.95
N ARG A 75 -12.49 -9.15 7.73
CA ARG A 75 -11.06 -9.36 7.48
C ARG A 75 -10.35 -8.02 7.56
N LYS A 76 -9.25 -7.96 8.28
CA LYS A 76 -8.51 -6.72 8.50
C LYS A 76 -7.54 -6.47 7.37
N ALA A 77 -7.53 -5.23 6.90
CA ALA A 77 -6.62 -4.80 5.84
C ALA A 77 -6.14 -3.38 6.12
N PHE A 78 -5.05 -3.00 5.49
CA PHE A 78 -4.58 -1.63 5.47
C PHE A 78 -4.13 -1.27 4.06
N ILE A 79 -4.07 0.03 3.80
CA ILE A 79 -3.71 0.57 2.48
C ILE A 79 -2.47 1.44 2.63
N PHE A 80 -1.55 1.33 1.69
CA PHE A 80 -0.38 2.20 1.67
C PHE A 80 -0.04 2.65 0.25
N SER A 81 0.64 3.79 0.16
CA SER A 81 1.04 4.32 -1.13
C SER A 81 2.28 5.19 -1.02
N THR A 82 2.92 5.39 -2.17
CA THR A 82 3.93 6.43 -2.37
C THR A 82 3.48 7.31 -3.53
N SER A 83 3.73 8.60 -3.42
CA SER A 83 3.35 9.55 -4.47
C SER A 83 4.22 10.80 -4.43
N ALA A 84 4.11 11.64 -5.45
CA ALA A 84 4.85 12.90 -5.49
C ALA A 84 4.34 13.89 -4.45
N LEU A 85 3.04 13.89 -4.20
CA LEU A 85 2.38 14.82 -3.28
C LEU A 85 1.56 14.06 -2.23
N THR A 86 1.72 14.45 -0.96
CA THR A 86 1.04 13.82 0.16
C THR A 86 0.48 14.87 1.09
N GLY A 87 -0.77 15.22 0.93
CA GLY A 87 -1.53 15.98 1.92
C GLY A 87 -2.62 15.07 2.45
N LYS A 88 -3.13 15.34 3.64
CA LYS A 88 -4.15 14.50 4.27
C LYS A 88 -5.39 14.31 3.37
N ALA A 89 -5.88 15.41 2.80
CA ALA A 89 -7.04 15.37 1.91
C ALA A 89 -6.71 14.63 0.60
N LYS A 90 -5.52 14.85 0.05
CA LYS A 90 -5.10 14.18 -1.18
C LYS A 90 -4.95 12.68 -0.97
N VAL A 91 -4.35 12.26 0.13
CA VAL A 91 -4.20 10.82 0.45
C VAL A 91 -5.56 10.17 0.61
N ALA A 92 -6.48 10.82 1.30
CA ALA A 92 -7.83 10.29 1.47
C ALA A 92 -8.51 10.07 0.11
N GLU A 93 -8.33 10.99 -0.82
CA GLU A 93 -8.87 10.89 -2.18
C GLU A 93 -8.14 9.82 -3.00
N ASP A 94 -6.82 9.81 -2.98
CA ASP A 94 -6.00 8.84 -3.72
C ASP A 94 -6.31 7.39 -3.32
N HIS A 95 -6.61 7.16 -2.06
CA HIS A 95 -6.92 5.82 -1.54
C HIS A 95 -8.39 5.44 -1.67
N SER A 96 -9.27 6.38 -2.02
CA SER A 96 -10.72 6.19 -1.92
C SER A 96 -11.25 5.03 -2.75
N LEU A 97 -10.81 4.89 -4.00
CA LEU A 97 -11.32 3.85 -4.88
C LEU A 97 -10.93 2.44 -4.40
N LEU A 98 -9.67 2.25 -4.02
CA LEU A 98 -9.22 0.96 -3.47
C LEU A 98 -9.94 0.66 -2.15
N ARG A 99 -10.06 1.65 -1.28
CA ARG A 99 -10.77 1.52 0.00
C ARG A 99 -12.21 1.07 -0.22
N GLU A 100 -12.93 1.72 -1.11
CA GLU A 100 -14.33 1.38 -1.41
C GLU A 100 -14.47 -0.04 -1.93
N LYS A 101 -13.60 -0.44 -2.87
CA LYS A 101 -13.62 -1.79 -3.44
C LYS A 101 -13.38 -2.86 -2.38
N LEU A 102 -12.40 -2.64 -1.50
CA LEU A 102 -12.08 -3.59 -0.43
C LEU A 102 -13.19 -3.67 0.61
N GLN A 103 -13.77 -2.52 0.98
CA GLN A 103 -14.88 -2.49 1.93
C GLN A 103 -16.11 -3.21 1.39
N LEU A 104 -16.39 -3.07 0.10
CA LEU A 104 -17.50 -3.80 -0.55
C LEU A 104 -17.30 -5.32 -0.49
N LYS A 105 -16.07 -5.78 -0.41
CA LYS A 105 -15.74 -7.21 -0.29
C LYS A 105 -15.70 -7.70 1.16
N GLY A 106 -15.97 -6.84 2.14
CA GLY A 106 -16.01 -7.21 3.54
C GLY A 106 -14.73 -6.94 4.32
N TYR A 107 -13.75 -6.29 3.71
CA TYR A 107 -12.52 -5.93 4.41
C TYR A 107 -12.75 -4.70 5.29
N MET A 108 -12.21 -4.77 6.50
CA MET A 108 -12.18 -3.65 7.43
C MET A 108 -10.83 -2.96 7.27
N ILE A 109 -10.84 -1.73 6.76
CA ILE A 109 -9.60 -0.95 6.60
C ILE A 109 -9.25 -0.32 7.94
N ILE A 110 -8.25 -0.89 8.61
CA ILE A 110 -7.92 -0.47 9.98
C ILE A 110 -6.99 0.73 10.04
N ASP A 111 -6.22 0.99 8.98
CA ASP A 111 -5.37 2.17 8.90
C ASP A 111 -4.85 2.35 7.47
N GLU A 112 -4.25 3.50 7.20
CA GLU A 112 -3.71 3.85 5.88
C GLU A 112 -2.41 4.64 6.05
N PHE A 113 -1.44 4.39 5.17
CA PHE A 113 -0.13 5.04 5.19
C PHE A 113 0.22 5.60 3.82
N ALA A 114 0.83 6.78 3.79
CA ALA A 114 1.35 7.36 2.56
C ALA A 114 2.63 8.12 2.84
N CYS A 115 3.55 8.09 1.90
CA CYS A 115 4.73 8.93 1.95
C CYS A 115 5.15 9.38 0.55
N LYS A 116 6.07 10.34 0.50
CA LYS A 116 6.60 10.82 -0.77
C LYS A 116 7.57 9.83 -1.37
N GLY A 117 7.54 9.71 -2.70
CA GLY A 117 8.47 8.90 -3.46
C GLY A 117 9.13 9.72 -4.57
N PHE A 118 10.31 9.29 -5.00
CA PHE A 118 11.01 9.90 -6.13
C PHE A 118 10.17 9.72 -7.39
N ASN A 119 9.90 10.81 -8.10
CA ASN A 119 9.02 10.81 -9.26
C ASN A 119 9.69 11.52 -10.45
N THR A 120 9.80 10.80 -11.57
CA THR A 120 10.32 11.33 -12.82
C THR A 120 9.27 11.29 -13.95
N ASN A 121 8.00 11.12 -13.60
CA ASN A 121 6.92 11.06 -14.57
C ASN A 121 6.70 12.40 -15.27
N SER A 122 6.24 12.34 -16.53
CA SER A 122 5.87 13.51 -17.31
C SER A 122 7.03 14.51 -17.40
N PHE A 123 6.74 15.78 -17.24
CA PHE A 123 7.74 16.84 -17.34
C PHE A 123 8.75 16.86 -16.18
N LEU A 124 8.47 16.17 -15.08
CA LEU A 124 9.33 16.19 -13.90
C LEU A 124 10.74 15.66 -14.20
N LYS A 125 10.88 14.74 -15.14
CA LYS A 125 12.18 14.21 -15.54
C LYS A 125 13.13 15.26 -16.11
N TYR A 126 12.59 16.32 -16.70
CA TYR A 126 13.40 17.41 -17.27
C TYR A 126 14.03 18.29 -16.17
N PHE A 127 13.55 18.19 -14.96
CA PHE A 127 14.04 18.93 -13.79
C PHE A 127 14.74 18.00 -12.78
N GLY A 128 15.17 16.81 -13.22
CA GLY A 128 15.83 15.84 -12.35
C GLY A 128 14.86 15.04 -11.46
N GLY A 129 13.56 15.15 -11.73
CA GLY A 129 12.54 14.47 -10.93
C GLY A 129 12.06 15.28 -9.75
N MET A 130 11.09 14.75 -9.03
CA MET A 130 10.53 15.33 -7.81
C MET A 130 10.78 14.40 -6.62
N ASN A 131 11.07 14.97 -5.45
CA ASN A 131 11.35 14.21 -4.22
C ASN A 131 12.53 13.25 -4.36
N LYS A 132 13.61 13.69 -5.02
CA LYS A 132 14.81 12.89 -5.15
C LYS A 132 15.31 12.46 -3.77
N GLY A 133 15.66 11.19 -3.63
CA GLY A 133 16.08 10.64 -2.34
C GLY A 133 14.91 10.22 -1.43
N ARG A 134 13.67 10.33 -1.87
CA ARG A 134 12.50 9.87 -1.12
C ARG A 134 12.02 8.51 -1.65
N PRO A 135 11.55 7.56 -0.83
CA PRO A 135 11.53 7.68 0.63
C PRO A 135 12.93 7.77 1.23
N ASN A 136 13.08 8.62 2.24
CA ASN A 136 14.34 8.77 2.97
C ASN A 136 14.28 8.03 4.32
N ALA A 137 15.35 8.17 5.14
CA ALA A 137 15.43 7.48 6.43
C ALA A 137 14.27 7.86 7.37
N GLU A 138 13.83 9.12 7.34
CA GLU A 138 12.69 9.56 8.15
C GLU A 138 11.38 8.93 7.67
N ASP A 139 11.17 8.84 6.36
CA ASP A 139 10.02 8.15 5.79
C ASP A 139 9.97 6.69 6.21
N LEU A 140 11.12 6.01 6.19
CA LEU A 140 11.22 4.61 6.60
C LEU A 140 10.96 4.44 8.09
N LYS A 141 11.39 5.40 8.91
CA LYS A 141 11.11 5.41 10.34
C LYS A 141 9.60 5.55 10.60
N HIS A 142 8.94 6.45 9.89
CA HIS A 142 7.49 6.60 10.00
C HIS A 142 6.75 5.33 9.57
N ALA A 143 7.25 4.66 8.53
CA ALA A 143 6.69 3.37 8.10
C ALA A 143 6.84 2.30 9.19
N GLU A 144 8.01 2.26 9.85
CA GLU A 144 8.24 1.34 10.96
C GLU A 144 7.29 1.59 12.12
N GLU A 145 7.11 2.85 12.51
CA GLU A 145 6.19 3.24 13.57
C GLU A 145 4.75 2.86 13.22
N PHE A 146 4.34 3.10 11.98
CA PHE A 146 3.03 2.71 11.49
C PHE A 146 2.81 1.21 11.63
N ALA A 147 3.76 0.41 11.17
CA ALA A 147 3.65 -1.06 11.23
C ALA A 147 3.64 -1.57 12.67
N GLN A 148 4.44 -0.97 13.55
CA GLN A 148 4.44 -1.33 14.96
C GLN A 148 3.09 -1.03 15.62
N ASN A 149 2.47 0.10 15.29
CA ASN A 149 1.14 0.45 15.78
C ASN A 149 0.08 -0.54 15.28
N LEU A 150 0.16 -0.94 14.00
CA LEU A 150 -0.71 -1.99 13.48
C LEU A 150 -0.58 -3.28 14.28
N LYS A 151 0.64 -3.70 14.52
CA LYS A 151 0.94 -4.94 15.25
C LYS A 151 0.38 -4.92 16.67
N GLN A 152 0.53 -3.79 17.37
CA GLN A 152 0.00 -3.62 18.72
C GLN A 152 -1.54 -3.67 18.73
N ASN A 153 -2.18 -3.05 17.78
CA ASN A 153 -3.64 -2.97 17.71
C ASN A 153 -4.30 -4.30 17.33
N LEU A 154 -3.50 -5.27 16.86
CA LEU A 154 -3.99 -6.59 16.47
C LEU A 154 -3.82 -7.64 17.56
N GLN A 155 -3.08 -7.32 18.60
CA GLN A 155 -2.83 -8.22 19.74
C GLN A 155 -3.90 -8.13 20.79
#